data_a5621df9d1b17f21032f720445729f1c
#
_entry.id   a5621df9d1b17f21032f720445729f1c
#
_cell.length_a   1.000
_cell.length_b   1.000
_cell.length_c   1.000
_cell.angle_alpha   90.00
_cell.angle_beta   90.00
_cell.angle_gamma   90.00
#
_symmetry.space_group_name_H-M   'P 1'
#
loop_
_entity.id
_entity.type
_entity.pdbx_description
1 polymer ?
#
loop_
_entity_poly.entity_id
_entity_poly.type
_entity_poly.pdbx_seq_one_letter_code
_entity_poly.pdbx_strand_id
1 'polypeptide(L)'
;TLLEVPDVGPKKAALFWKELGIINLAGLEAAARAGQLRNLPGMGAKSEERILAGLAALARRSKRMLLGNARPLALRWLAWLNAQPGVVRAEVAGSLRRWKATIGDLDLVAASFDPKPLMEAFVHHPDVVRIAGQGENKSSVELSNGINLQIWVQPPERFGTLLQFVSGSKDHNVRLRELAQKQGLSLSEQSILRPDGREILCSSEEEVYTNLGLPWIPPELREDRGEIQAALAERLPELIQTSDLIADLHNHSNWSDGAGTIEEMALGAITRGCKLLAITDHSGGLSVTGGLSVERLHQQRAEIQAVQARLGDQILLLQGAEVEIRADGSLDYPDVVLAELDVVVASLHTSLRQPREQVSSRLLNAIHHPHVDIIGHPSGRLLGYREGADLD
;
A
#
# COMPACT_ATOMS: atom_id res chain seq x y z
N THR A 1 -20.00 5.24 5.29
CA THR A 1 -20.79 6.39 5.77
C THR A 1 -20.85 7.48 4.69
N LEU A 2 -21.77 8.48 4.81
CA LEU A 2 -21.78 9.63 3.88
C LEU A 2 -20.47 10.42 3.90
N LEU A 3 -19.76 10.40 5.02
CA LEU A 3 -18.48 11.08 5.22
C LEU A 3 -17.31 10.46 4.43
N GLU A 4 -17.48 9.26 3.90
CA GLU A 4 -16.48 8.60 3.05
C GLU A 4 -16.47 9.14 1.62
N VAL A 5 -17.54 9.87 1.24
CA VAL A 5 -17.65 10.44 -0.10
C VAL A 5 -16.81 11.72 -0.18
N PRO A 6 -15.87 11.82 -1.11
CA PRO A 6 -15.12 13.06 -1.35
C PRO A 6 -16.06 14.27 -1.49
N ASP A 7 -15.66 15.39 -0.92
CA ASP A 7 -16.45 16.64 -0.86
C ASP A 7 -17.72 16.60 0.01
N VAL A 8 -18.00 15.50 0.74
CA VAL A 8 -19.09 15.40 1.71
C VAL A 8 -18.52 15.44 3.14
N GLY A 9 -18.33 16.64 3.66
CA GLY A 9 -17.98 16.85 5.08
C GLY A 9 -19.21 16.82 6.00
N PRO A 10 -19.02 16.91 7.34
CA PRO A 10 -20.09 16.84 8.33
C PRO A 10 -21.25 17.82 8.06
N LYS A 11 -20.95 19.04 7.63
CA LYS A 11 -21.97 20.06 7.31
C LYS A 11 -22.88 19.62 6.14
N LYS A 12 -22.30 19.06 5.08
CA LYS A 12 -23.07 18.58 3.93
C LYS A 12 -23.83 17.29 4.27
N ALA A 13 -23.23 16.38 5.01
CA ALA A 13 -23.90 15.17 5.45
C ALA A 13 -25.15 15.49 6.30
N ALA A 14 -25.02 16.45 7.25
CA ALA A 14 -26.12 16.93 8.05
C ALA A 14 -27.22 17.62 7.17
N LEU A 15 -26.84 18.41 6.18
CA LEU A 15 -27.75 19.03 5.23
C LEU A 15 -28.54 17.97 4.45
N PHE A 16 -27.88 16.97 3.90
CA PHE A 16 -28.51 15.89 3.14
C PHE A 16 -29.50 15.09 3.99
N TRP A 17 -29.12 14.80 5.24
CA TRP A 17 -30.01 14.15 6.18
C TRP A 17 -31.24 15.00 6.51
N LYS A 18 -31.03 16.28 6.81
CA LYS A 18 -32.09 17.18 7.26
C LYS A 18 -33.09 17.52 6.15
N GLU A 19 -32.59 17.83 4.95
CA GLU A 19 -33.42 18.34 3.85
C GLU A 19 -33.98 17.23 2.95
N LEU A 20 -33.29 16.08 2.82
CA LEU A 20 -33.66 15.00 1.91
C LEU A 20 -33.81 13.63 2.61
N GLY A 21 -33.58 13.55 3.93
CA GLY A 21 -33.67 12.28 4.68
C GLY A 21 -32.60 11.26 4.29
N ILE A 22 -31.50 11.69 3.67
CA ILE A 22 -30.45 10.78 3.17
C ILE A 22 -29.59 10.27 4.33
N ILE A 23 -29.59 8.94 4.54
CA ILE A 23 -28.86 8.30 5.64
C ILE A 23 -27.77 7.32 5.15
N ASN A 24 -27.71 7.02 3.85
CA ASN A 24 -26.75 6.06 3.28
C ASN A 24 -26.27 6.46 1.88
N LEU A 25 -25.26 5.75 1.38
CA LEU A 25 -24.65 6.05 0.07
C LEU A 25 -25.62 5.83 -1.09
N ALA A 26 -26.47 4.82 -1.02
CA ALA A 26 -27.44 4.54 -2.09
C ALA A 26 -28.48 5.67 -2.21
N GLY A 27 -28.97 6.18 -1.08
CA GLY A 27 -29.86 7.35 -1.05
C GLY A 27 -29.18 8.61 -1.59
N LEU A 28 -27.90 8.82 -1.25
CA LEU A 28 -27.13 9.95 -1.77
C LEU A 28 -26.93 9.83 -3.30
N GLU A 29 -26.63 8.64 -3.81
CA GLU A 29 -26.49 8.41 -5.24
C GLU A 29 -27.79 8.63 -5.99
N ALA A 30 -28.89 8.11 -5.47
CA ALA A 30 -30.23 8.28 -6.08
C ALA A 30 -30.62 9.78 -6.15
N ALA A 31 -30.43 10.53 -5.05
CA ALA A 31 -30.72 11.94 -4.99
C ALA A 31 -29.84 12.77 -5.94
N ALA A 32 -28.53 12.44 -6.02
CA ALA A 32 -27.59 13.09 -6.93
C ALA A 32 -27.94 12.82 -8.40
N ARG A 33 -28.28 11.57 -8.77
CA ARG A 33 -28.72 11.22 -10.13
C ARG A 33 -30.04 11.88 -10.51
N ALA A 34 -30.92 12.12 -9.53
CA ALA A 34 -32.18 12.83 -9.74
C ALA A 34 -32.03 14.37 -9.77
N GLY A 35 -30.79 14.90 -9.62
CA GLY A 35 -30.54 16.35 -9.64
C GLY A 35 -31.05 17.09 -8.41
N GLN A 36 -31.33 16.39 -7.32
CA GLN A 36 -31.92 16.99 -6.10
C GLN A 36 -30.90 17.74 -5.26
N LEU A 37 -29.61 17.33 -5.29
CA LEU A 37 -28.58 17.96 -4.46
C LEU A 37 -28.26 19.37 -4.92
N ARG A 38 -28.32 19.66 -6.22
CA ARG A 38 -28.03 20.99 -6.80
C ARG A 38 -28.96 22.08 -6.31
N ASN A 39 -30.14 21.69 -5.80
CA ASN A 39 -31.18 22.60 -5.30
C ASN A 39 -31.02 22.95 -3.81
N LEU A 40 -30.05 22.31 -3.12
CA LEU A 40 -29.80 22.57 -1.71
C LEU A 40 -28.98 23.85 -1.49
N PRO A 41 -29.14 24.54 -0.36
CA PRO A 41 -28.35 25.73 -0.01
C PRO A 41 -26.85 25.47 -0.10
N GLY A 42 -26.11 26.33 -0.83
CA GLY A 42 -24.67 26.21 -1.02
C GLY A 42 -24.21 25.05 -1.92
N MET A 43 -25.16 24.43 -2.65
CA MET A 43 -24.89 23.38 -3.63
C MET A 43 -25.19 23.88 -5.03
N GLY A 44 -24.57 23.30 -6.03
CA GLY A 44 -24.82 23.58 -7.45
C GLY A 44 -24.47 22.35 -8.30
N ALA A 45 -24.74 22.42 -9.60
CA ALA A 45 -24.51 21.31 -10.54
C ALA A 45 -23.09 20.73 -10.45
N LYS A 46 -22.05 21.59 -10.39
CA LYS A 46 -20.66 21.15 -10.22
C LYS A 46 -20.39 20.40 -8.90
N SER A 47 -21.10 20.74 -7.82
CA SER A 47 -20.96 20.04 -6.54
C SER A 47 -21.62 18.66 -6.60
N GLU A 48 -22.77 18.56 -7.26
CA GLU A 48 -23.49 17.33 -7.48
C GLU A 48 -22.71 16.36 -8.39
N GLU A 49 -22.14 16.86 -9.49
CA GLU A 49 -21.26 16.07 -10.37
C GLU A 49 -20.01 15.55 -9.62
N ARG A 50 -19.40 16.35 -8.76
CA ARG A 50 -18.28 15.90 -7.92
C ARG A 50 -18.68 14.82 -6.93
N ILE A 51 -19.87 14.92 -6.35
CA ILE A 51 -20.40 13.90 -5.45
C ILE A 51 -20.67 12.60 -6.20
N LEU A 52 -21.25 12.66 -7.40
CA LEU A 52 -21.43 11.47 -8.26
C LEU A 52 -20.12 10.84 -8.65
N ALA A 53 -19.13 11.63 -9.05
CA ALA A 53 -17.79 11.15 -9.34
C ALA A 53 -17.13 10.53 -8.09
N GLY A 54 -17.33 11.14 -6.92
CA GLY A 54 -16.87 10.65 -5.63
C GLY A 54 -17.51 9.31 -5.23
N LEU A 55 -18.82 9.17 -5.43
CA LEU A 55 -19.56 7.91 -5.21
C LEU A 55 -19.08 6.81 -6.15
N ALA A 56 -18.90 7.12 -7.44
CA ALA A 56 -18.34 6.16 -8.40
C ALA A 56 -16.90 5.76 -8.07
N ALA A 57 -16.09 6.71 -7.59
CA ALA A 57 -14.75 6.43 -7.10
C ALA A 57 -14.79 5.55 -5.84
N LEU A 58 -15.67 5.83 -4.90
CA LEU A 58 -15.86 5.05 -3.67
C LEU A 58 -16.31 3.62 -3.99
N ALA A 59 -17.26 3.45 -4.92
CA ALA A 59 -17.70 2.13 -5.38
C ALA A 59 -16.57 1.32 -6.05
N ARG A 60 -15.67 1.97 -6.77
CA ARG A 60 -14.45 1.32 -7.29
C ARG A 60 -13.43 1.04 -6.17
N ARG A 61 -13.32 1.91 -5.18
CA ARG A 61 -12.42 1.78 -4.02
C ARG A 61 -12.84 0.67 -3.07
N SER A 62 -14.14 0.50 -2.83
CA SER A 62 -14.67 -0.55 -1.96
C SER A 62 -14.33 -1.98 -2.44
N LYS A 63 -13.90 -2.13 -3.72
CA LYS A 63 -13.44 -3.40 -4.29
C LYS A 63 -11.93 -3.64 -4.13
N ARG A 64 -11.17 -2.67 -3.61
CA ARG A 64 -9.73 -2.83 -3.44
C ARG A 64 -9.32 -2.56 -1.99
N MET A 65 -8.55 -3.49 -1.44
CA MET A 65 -8.01 -3.43 -0.08
C MET A 65 -6.61 -2.81 -0.10
N LEU A 66 -6.27 -2.02 0.91
CA LEU A 66 -4.89 -1.55 1.09
C LEU A 66 -3.96 -2.74 1.38
N LEU A 67 -2.72 -2.66 0.89
CA LEU A 67 -1.70 -3.70 1.09
C LEU A 67 -1.55 -4.07 2.57
N GLY A 68 -1.51 -3.08 3.47
CA GLY A 68 -1.37 -3.30 4.91
C GLY A 68 -2.50 -4.14 5.53
N ASN A 69 -3.71 -4.11 4.95
CA ASN A 69 -4.85 -4.92 5.37
C ASN A 69 -4.90 -6.27 4.63
N ALA A 70 -4.52 -6.28 3.35
CA ALA A 70 -4.56 -7.48 2.52
C ALA A 70 -3.49 -8.51 2.92
N ARG A 71 -2.28 -8.03 3.26
CA ARG A 71 -1.15 -8.91 3.58
C ARG A 71 -1.39 -9.79 4.82
N PRO A 72 -1.82 -9.29 5.99
CA PRO A 72 -2.13 -10.13 7.14
C PRO A 72 -3.22 -11.17 6.84
N LEU A 73 -4.24 -10.79 6.06
CA LEU A 73 -5.30 -11.70 5.63
C LEU A 73 -4.74 -12.82 4.74
N ALA A 74 -3.94 -12.49 3.73
CA ALA A 74 -3.32 -13.47 2.85
C ALA A 74 -2.37 -14.41 3.60
N LEU A 75 -1.60 -13.91 4.57
CA LEU A 75 -0.70 -14.74 5.38
C LEU A 75 -1.47 -15.72 6.28
N ARG A 76 -2.65 -15.35 6.81
CA ARG A 76 -3.53 -16.30 7.53
C ARG A 76 -4.00 -17.42 6.60
N TRP A 77 -4.43 -17.10 5.40
CA TRP A 77 -4.86 -18.08 4.41
C TRP A 77 -3.70 -18.94 3.92
N LEU A 78 -2.51 -18.36 3.76
CA LEU A 78 -1.30 -19.10 3.41
C LEU A 78 -0.93 -20.12 4.52
N ALA A 79 -1.01 -19.71 5.78
CA ALA A 79 -0.80 -20.61 6.91
C ALA A 79 -1.84 -21.76 6.95
N TRP A 80 -3.11 -21.43 6.69
CA TRP A 80 -4.18 -22.43 6.58
C TRP A 80 -3.91 -23.41 5.44
N LEU A 81 -3.48 -22.95 4.25
CA LEU A 81 -3.13 -23.80 3.12
C LEU A 81 -2.00 -24.74 3.44
N ASN A 82 -0.91 -24.23 4.03
CA ASN A 82 0.26 -25.05 4.38
C ASN A 82 -0.05 -26.11 5.45
N ALA A 83 -1.12 -25.93 6.21
CA ALA A 83 -1.60 -26.91 7.19
C ALA A 83 -2.52 -27.98 6.59
N GLN A 84 -2.94 -27.87 5.32
CA GLN A 84 -3.85 -28.83 4.70
C GLN A 84 -3.10 -30.11 4.30
N PRO A 85 -3.72 -31.29 4.52
CA PRO A 85 -3.13 -32.57 4.08
C PRO A 85 -2.88 -32.58 2.56
N GLY A 86 -1.73 -33.09 2.15
CA GLY A 86 -1.35 -33.22 0.75
C GLY A 86 -0.82 -31.93 0.09
N VAL A 87 -0.79 -30.80 0.80
CA VAL A 87 -0.11 -29.60 0.34
C VAL A 87 1.39 -29.74 0.62
N VAL A 88 2.18 -29.69 -0.46
CA VAL A 88 3.64 -29.77 -0.39
C VAL A 88 4.25 -28.39 -0.15
N ARG A 89 3.67 -27.37 -0.78
CA ARG A 89 4.10 -25.97 -0.72
C ARG A 89 2.95 -25.05 -1.10
N ALA A 90 2.87 -23.89 -0.49
CA ALA A 90 1.97 -22.82 -0.91
C ALA A 90 2.66 -21.45 -0.84
N GLU A 91 2.24 -20.52 -1.70
CA GLU A 91 2.78 -19.17 -1.79
C GLU A 91 1.67 -18.15 -2.09
N VAL A 92 1.89 -16.92 -1.66
CA VAL A 92 1.11 -15.76 -2.11
C VAL A 92 1.51 -15.42 -3.54
N ALA A 93 0.55 -15.00 -4.35
CA ALA A 93 0.77 -14.62 -5.74
C ALA A 93 0.08 -13.28 -6.08
N GLY A 94 -0.14 -13.01 -7.36
CA GLY A 94 -0.89 -11.85 -7.84
C GLY A 94 -0.27 -10.51 -7.46
N SER A 95 -1.14 -9.51 -7.39
CA SER A 95 -0.74 -8.13 -7.09
C SER A 95 -0.17 -7.96 -5.68
N LEU A 96 -0.57 -8.82 -4.73
CA LEU A 96 -0.05 -8.81 -3.38
C LEU A 96 1.44 -9.19 -3.34
N ARG A 97 1.83 -10.23 -4.07
CA ARG A 97 3.22 -10.67 -4.16
C ARG A 97 4.11 -9.62 -4.85
N ARG A 98 3.54 -8.83 -5.76
CA ARG A 98 4.22 -7.71 -6.43
C ARG A 98 4.21 -6.41 -5.62
N TRP A 99 3.81 -6.45 -4.34
CA TRP A 99 3.76 -5.31 -3.43
C TRP A 99 2.98 -4.09 -3.96
N LYS A 100 1.86 -4.34 -4.67
CA LYS A 100 1.00 -3.22 -5.11
C LYS A 100 0.37 -2.55 -3.89
N ALA A 101 0.28 -1.23 -3.92
CA ALA A 101 -0.26 -0.44 -2.81
C ALA A 101 -1.73 -0.78 -2.46
N THR A 102 -2.50 -1.25 -3.46
CA THR A 102 -3.87 -1.73 -3.29
C THR A 102 -4.08 -3.06 -4.00
N ILE A 103 -4.86 -3.94 -3.39
CA ILE A 103 -5.11 -5.31 -3.81
C ILE A 103 -6.58 -5.47 -4.18
N GLY A 104 -6.87 -6.00 -5.38
CA GLY A 104 -8.24 -6.22 -5.86
C GLY A 104 -8.81 -7.57 -5.43
N ASP A 105 -7.96 -8.59 -5.46
CA ASP A 105 -8.21 -9.97 -5.11
C ASP A 105 -6.98 -10.57 -4.46
N LEU A 106 -7.15 -11.63 -3.71
CA LEU A 106 -6.06 -12.41 -3.14
C LEU A 106 -5.85 -13.64 -4.01
N ASP A 107 -4.61 -13.82 -4.48
CA ASP A 107 -4.19 -14.99 -5.23
C ASP A 107 -3.24 -15.81 -4.39
N LEU A 108 -3.56 -17.09 -4.24
CA LEU A 108 -2.70 -18.09 -3.61
C LEU A 108 -2.45 -19.23 -4.57
N VAL A 109 -1.26 -19.78 -4.52
CA VAL A 109 -0.89 -20.96 -5.30
C VAL A 109 -0.41 -22.06 -4.37
N ALA A 110 -0.74 -23.31 -4.69
CA ALA A 110 -0.31 -24.46 -3.92
C ALA A 110 0.19 -25.59 -4.82
N ALA A 111 1.13 -26.35 -4.31
CA ALA A 111 1.60 -27.59 -4.91
C ALA A 111 0.93 -28.78 -4.19
N SER A 112 0.20 -29.62 -4.94
CA SER A 112 -0.39 -30.85 -4.43
C SER A 112 -0.51 -31.87 -5.55
N PHE A 113 -0.29 -33.17 -5.23
CA PHE A 113 -0.52 -34.25 -6.17
C PHE A 113 -2.01 -34.62 -6.28
N ASP A 114 -2.81 -34.30 -5.26
CA ASP A 114 -4.26 -34.49 -5.26
C ASP A 114 -4.94 -33.17 -4.81
N PRO A 115 -5.35 -32.29 -5.75
CA PRO A 115 -5.96 -31.01 -5.44
C PRO A 115 -7.40 -31.13 -4.89
N LYS A 116 -8.10 -32.22 -5.14
CA LYS A 116 -9.54 -32.35 -4.87
C LYS A 116 -9.90 -32.15 -3.40
N PRO A 117 -9.27 -32.81 -2.41
CA PRO A 117 -9.58 -32.58 -0.99
C PRO A 117 -9.32 -31.14 -0.55
N LEU A 118 -8.26 -30.53 -1.08
CA LEU A 118 -7.92 -29.12 -0.80
C LEU A 118 -9.00 -28.18 -1.34
N MET A 119 -9.45 -28.37 -2.59
CA MET A 119 -10.50 -27.55 -3.20
C MET A 119 -11.83 -27.67 -2.46
N GLU A 120 -12.19 -28.87 -2.01
CA GLU A 120 -13.38 -29.12 -1.18
C GLU A 120 -13.27 -28.38 0.16
N ALA A 121 -12.14 -28.52 0.87
CA ALA A 121 -11.91 -27.82 2.13
C ALA A 121 -11.94 -26.30 1.98
N PHE A 122 -11.37 -25.79 0.87
CA PHE A 122 -11.31 -24.35 0.58
C PHE A 122 -12.70 -23.73 0.41
N VAL A 123 -13.54 -24.31 -0.44
CA VAL A 123 -14.88 -23.73 -0.72
C VAL A 123 -15.84 -23.85 0.46
N HIS A 124 -15.58 -24.76 1.40
CA HIS A 124 -16.38 -24.95 2.62
C HIS A 124 -15.78 -24.29 3.86
N HIS A 125 -14.72 -23.47 3.70
CA HIS A 125 -14.13 -22.76 4.82
C HIS A 125 -15.13 -21.76 5.45
N PRO A 126 -15.18 -21.64 6.80
CA PRO A 126 -16.16 -20.78 7.49
C PRO A 126 -16.18 -19.30 7.07
N ASP A 127 -15.05 -18.77 6.62
CA ASP A 127 -14.93 -17.38 6.16
C ASP A 127 -15.49 -17.16 4.74
N VAL A 128 -15.88 -18.23 4.04
CA VAL A 128 -16.41 -18.15 2.69
C VAL A 128 -17.92 -17.86 2.75
N VAL A 129 -18.33 -16.77 2.12
CA VAL A 129 -19.75 -16.38 2.04
C VAL A 129 -20.38 -16.73 0.69
N ARG A 130 -19.56 -16.86 -0.36
CA ARG A 130 -20.03 -17.23 -1.69
C ARG A 130 -18.93 -17.91 -2.50
N ILE A 131 -19.28 -19.00 -3.17
CA ILE A 131 -18.43 -19.65 -4.17
C ILE A 131 -18.62 -18.91 -5.50
N ALA A 132 -17.56 -18.30 -6.02
CA ALA A 132 -17.60 -17.60 -7.30
C ALA A 132 -17.23 -18.53 -8.48
N GLY A 133 -16.42 -19.56 -8.21
CA GLY A 133 -16.08 -20.61 -9.17
C GLY A 133 -15.40 -21.77 -8.45
N GLN A 134 -15.69 -22.99 -8.91
CA GLN A 134 -15.08 -24.21 -8.40
C GLN A 134 -14.66 -25.10 -9.57
N GLY A 135 -13.37 -25.42 -9.62
CA GLY A 135 -12.77 -26.32 -10.60
C GLY A 135 -11.75 -27.26 -9.93
N GLU A 136 -11.20 -28.18 -10.71
CA GLU A 136 -10.25 -29.17 -10.19
C GLU A 136 -8.94 -28.54 -9.68
N ASN A 137 -8.40 -27.57 -10.45
CA ASN A 137 -7.10 -26.94 -10.18
C ASN A 137 -7.19 -25.45 -9.86
N LYS A 138 -8.40 -24.88 -9.87
CA LYS A 138 -8.65 -23.48 -9.54
C LYS A 138 -10.03 -23.32 -8.91
N SER A 139 -10.10 -22.64 -7.78
CA SER A 139 -11.36 -22.20 -7.18
C SER A 139 -11.27 -20.74 -6.74
N SER A 140 -12.43 -20.06 -6.74
CA SER A 140 -12.57 -18.66 -6.37
C SER A 140 -13.74 -18.51 -5.42
N VAL A 141 -13.54 -17.78 -4.35
CA VAL A 141 -14.56 -17.52 -3.32
C VAL A 141 -14.60 -16.04 -2.96
N GLU A 142 -15.73 -15.60 -2.44
CA GLU A 142 -15.87 -14.29 -1.80
C GLU A 142 -15.84 -14.48 -0.28
N LEU A 143 -15.00 -13.70 0.40
CA LEU A 143 -14.87 -13.74 1.85
C LEU A 143 -15.86 -12.77 2.52
N SER A 144 -16.11 -12.94 3.82
CA SER A 144 -17.03 -12.13 4.62
C SER A 144 -16.75 -10.62 4.59
N ASN A 145 -15.51 -10.21 4.30
CA ASN A 145 -15.11 -8.80 4.12
C ASN A 145 -15.27 -8.28 2.68
N GLY A 146 -15.85 -9.09 1.77
CA GLY A 146 -16.13 -8.73 0.38
C GLY A 146 -14.96 -8.86 -0.59
N ILE A 147 -13.77 -9.31 -0.13
CA ILE A 147 -12.64 -9.56 -1.03
C ILE A 147 -12.77 -10.93 -1.69
N ASN A 148 -12.38 -11.02 -2.95
CA ASN A 148 -12.27 -12.31 -3.63
C ASN A 148 -10.93 -12.96 -3.29
N LEU A 149 -10.97 -14.26 -3.02
CA LEU A 149 -9.79 -15.11 -2.82
C LEU A 149 -9.80 -16.22 -3.85
N GLN A 150 -8.67 -16.43 -4.52
CA GLN A 150 -8.47 -17.47 -5.50
C GLN A 150 -7.35 -18.41 -5.05
N ILE A 151 -7.58 -19.70 -5.25
CA ILE A 151 -6.54 -20.74 -5.10
C ILE A 151 -6.32 -21.40 -6.45
N TRP A 152 -5.04 -21.56 -6.80
CA TRP A 152 -4.58 -22.32 -7.94
C TRP A 152 -3.69 -23.47 -7.45
N VAL A 153 -3.89 -24.66 -7.97
CA VAL A 153 -3.15 -25.86 -7.53
C VAL A 153 -2.60 -26.60 -8.74
N GLN A 154 -1.33 -26.97 -8.66
CA GLN A 154 -0.65 -27.84 -9.64
C GLN A 154 0.23 -28.86 -8.91
N PRO A 155 0.63 -29.95 -9.58
CA PRO A 155 1.67 -30.82 -9.06
C PRO A 155 2.98 -30.06 -8.79
N PRO A 156 3.79 -30.52 -7.81
CA PRO A 156 5.02 -29.83 -7.40
C PRO A 156 6.00 -29.50 -8.55
N GLU A 157 6.10 -30.37 -9.53
CA GLU A 157 6.98 -30.20 -10.69
C GLU A 157 6.52 -29.09 -11.65
N ARG A 158 5.28 -28.58 -11.52
CA ARG A 158 4.71 -27.47 -12.31
C ARG A 158 4.54 -26.20 -11.48
N PHE A 159 4.92 -26.23 -10.22
CA PHE A 159 4.68 -25.12 -9.28
C PHE A 159 5.36 -23.82 -9.73
N GLY A 160 6.55 -23.88 -10.30
CA GLY A 160 7.29 -22.72 -10.75
C GLY A 160 6.59 -21.97 -11.88
N THR A 161 6.08 -22.69 -12.89
CA THR A 161 5.32 -22.05 -13.99
C THR A 161 4.01 -21.47 -13.50
N LEU A 162 3.32 -22.18 -12.58
CA LEU A 162 2.09 -21.67 -11.96
C LEU A 162 2.34 -20.39 -11.15
N LEU A 163 3.34 -20.39 -10.28
CA LEU A 163 3.68 -19.25 -9.42
C LEU A 163 4.06 -18.03 -10.26
N GLN A 164 4.89 -18.23 -11.31
CA GLN A 164 5.27 -17.17 -12.23
C GLN A 164 4.04 -16.59 -12.93
N PHE A 165 3.17 -17.46 -13.48
CA PHE A 165 1.98 -17.05 -14.22
C PHE A 165 0.98 -16.27 -13.35
N VAL A 166 0.64 -16.80 -12.16
CA VAL A 166 -0.34 -16.18 -11.25
C VAL A 166 0.24 -14.92 -10.58
N SER A 167 1.56 -14.88 -10.35
CA SER A 167 2.20 -13.65 -9.86
C SER A 167 2.03 -12.48 -10.83
N GLY A 168 2.09 -12.73 -12.15
CA GLY A 168 1.94 -11.69 -13.17
C GLY A 168 3.13 -10.71 -13.18
N SER A 169 2.94 -9.45 -13.60
CA SER A 169 1.66 -8.84 -14.02
C SER A 169 1.16 -9.46 -15.34
N LYS A 170 -0.05 -9.08 -15.76
CA LYS A 170 -0.57 -9.50 -17.07
C LYS A 170 0.39 -9.06 -18.19
N ASP A 171 0.83 -7.82 -18.12
CA ASP A 171 1.68 -7.23 -19.16
C ASP A 171 3.08 -7.87 -19.16
N HIS A 172 3.67 -8.11 -17.99
CA HIS A 172 4.89 -8.90 -17.84
C HIS A 172 4.75 -10.30 -18.44
N ASN A 173 3.66 -11.00 -18.16
CA ASN A 173 3.40 -12.34 -18.71
C ASN A 173 3.25 -12.32 -20.25
N VAL A 174 2.68 -11.26 -20.82
CA VAL A 174 2.61 -11.10 -22.28
C VAL A 174 4.02 -10.99 -22.85
N ARG A 175 4.87 -10.12 -22.28
CA ARG A 175 6.26 -9.94 -22.74
C ARG A 175 7.10 -11.20 -22.57
N LEU A 176 6.92 -11.91 -21.46
CA LEU A 176 7.66 -13.15 -21.22
C LEU A 176 7.26 -14.24 -22.21
N ARG A 177 5.97 -14.34 -22.59
CA ARG A 177 5.49 -15.25 -23.64
C ARG A 177 5.98 -14.85 -25.03
N GLU A 178 6.03 -13.56 -25.35
CA GLU A 178 6.63 -13.08 -26.61
C GLU A 178 8.11 -13.46 -26.70
N LEU A 179 8.87 -13.38 -25.61
CA LEU A 179 10.26 -13.83 -25.56
C LEU A 179 10.37 -15.34 -25.78
N ALA A 180 9.55 -16.13 -25.11
CA ALA A 180 9.49 -17.58 -25.28
C ALA A 180 9.18 -17.95 -26.75
N GLN A 181 8.20 -17.30 -27.38
CA GLN A 181 7.82 -17.52 -28.78
C GLN A 181 8.97 -17.22 -29.76
N LYS A 182 9.74 -16.15 -29.53
CA LYS A 182 10.94 -15.84 -30.33
C LYS A 182 12.01 -16.93 -30.24
N GLN A 183 12.01 -17.70 -29.19
CA GLN A 183 12.90 -18.86 -28.97
C GLN A 183 12.28 -20.19 -29.46
N GLY A 184 11.08 -20.14 -30.06
CA GLY A 184 10.34 -21.32 -30.48
C GLY A 184 9.68 -22.09 -29.33
N LEU A 185 9.53 -21.47 -28.18
CA LEU A 185 8.93 -22.07 -26.98
C LEU A 185 7.51 -21.52 -26.76
N SER A 186 6.66 -22.27 -26.05
CA SER A 186 5.34 -21.81 -25.60
C SER A 186 5.26 -21.89 -24.08
N LEU A 187 5.08 -20.76 -23.41
CA LEU A 187 4.98 -20.66 -21.96
C LEU A 187 3.52 -20.58 -21.51
N SER A 188 3.14 -21.41 -20.56
CA SER A 188 1.82 -21.45 -19.90
C SER A 188 1.96 -21.55 -18.38
N GLU A 189 0.82 -21.58 -17.69
CA GLU A 189 0.78 -21.86 -16.24
C GLU A 189 1.14 -23.33 -15.91
N GLN A 190 1.20 -24.20 -16.90
CA GLN A 190 1.46 -25.63 -16.69
C GLN A 190 2.92 -26.00 -16.96
N SER A 191 3.50 -25.46 -18.06
CA SER A 191 4.84 -25.86 -18.50
C SER A 191 5.37 -24.90 -19.56
N ILE A 192 6.64 -25.10 -19.94
CA ILE A 192 7.22 -24.58 -21.17
C ILE A 192 7.21 -25.69 -22.21
N LEU A 193 6.52 -25.48 -23.31
CA LEU A 193 6.40 -26.46 -24.39
C LEU A 193 7.44 -26.19 -25.49
N ARG A 194 8.20 -27.22 -25.88
CA ARG A 194 9.13 -27.19 -27.02
C ARG A 194 8.42 -27.43 -28.36
N PRO A 195 9.01 -27.05 -29.48
CA PRO A 195 8.42 -27.30 -30.83
C PRO A 195 8.16 -28.78 -31.14
N ASP A 196 8.92 -29.68 -30.54
CA ASP A 196 8.78 -31.12 -30.68
C ASP A 196 7.70 -31.75 -29.80
N GLY A 197 6.94 -30.89 -29.05
CA GLY A 197 5.87 -31.30 -28.14
C GLY A 197 6.34 -31.74 -26.76
N ARG A 198 7.64 -31.73 -26.47
CA ARG A 198 8.15 -32.04 -25.13
C ARG A 198 7.93 -30.87 -24.18
N GLU A 199 7.47 -31.20 -22.96
CA GLU A 199 7.32 -30.24 -21.89
C GLU A 199 8.63 -30.09 -21.09
N ILE A 200 8.91 -28.87 -20.68
CA ILE A 200 9.88 -28.54 -19.65
C ILE A 200 9.05 -28.20 -18.41
N LEU A 201 9.14 -29.01 -17.39
CA LEU A 201 8.50 -28.80 -16.09
C LEU A 201 9.43 -27.97 -15.22
N CYS A 202 8.88 -26.99 -14.52
CA CYS A 202 9.63 -26.08 -13.66
C CYS A 202 9.03 -26.12 -12.25
N SER A 203 9.79 -26.61 -11.31
CA SER A 203 9.41 -26.70 -9.89
C SER A 203 9.60 -25.36 -9.17
N SER A 204 10.39 -24.46 -9.73
CA SER A 204 10.63 -23.11 -9.21
C SER A 204 10.52 -22.04 -10.31
N GLU A 205 10.31 -20.78 -9.93
CA GLU A 205 10.30 -19.67 -10.87
C GLU A 205 11.67 -19.44 -11.51
N GLU A 206 12.74 -19.64 -10.76
CA GLU A 206 14.11 -19.52 -11.24
C GLU A 206 14.35 -20.43 -12.44
N GLU A 207 13.81 -21.67 -12.39
CA GLU A 207 13.87 -22.59 -13.53
C GLU A 207 13.10 -22.04 -14.75
N VAL A 208 11.95 -21.39 -14.55
CA VAL A 208 11.20 -20.76 -15.66
C VAL A 208 12.05 -19.69 -16.35
N TYR A 209 12.62 -18.76 -15.57
CA TYR A 209 13.45 -17.69 -16.13
C TYR A 209 14.73 -18.21 -16.77
N THR A 210 15.41 -19.15 -16.13
CA THR A 210 16.62 -19.79 -16.66
C THR A 210 16.37 -20.47 -18.00
N ASN A 211 15.26 -21.19 -18.17
CA ASN A 211 14.90 -21.83 -19.43
C ASN A 211 14.56 -20.83 -20.54
N LEU A 212 14.30 -19.58 -20.20
CA LEU A 212 14.10 -18.45 -21.14
C LEU A 212 15.37 -17.61 -21.32
N GLY A 213 16.50 -18.02 -20.73
CA GLY A 213 17.78 -17.29 -20.82
C GLY A 213 17.80 -16.00 -19.99
N LEU A 214 17.02 -15.93 -18.92
CA LEU A 214 16.92 -14.78 -18.03
C LEU A 214 17.37 -15.13 -16.61
N PRO A 215 17.97 -14.21 -15.85
CA PRO A 215 18.00 -14.30 -14.41
C PRO A 215 16.57 -14.19 -13.85
N TRP A 216 16.36 -14.70 -12.63
CA TRP A 216 15.08 -14.52 -11.95
C TRP A 216 14.78 -13.03 -11.75
N ILE A 217 13.57 -12.61 -12.12
CA ILE A 217 13.11 -11.22 -11.98
C ILE A 217 12.25 -11.13 -10.72
N PRO A 218 12.62 -10.30 -9.73
CA PRO A 218 11.80 -10.09 -8.54
C PRO A 218 10.35 -9.71 -8.87
N PRO A 219 9.35 -10.24 -8.17
CA PRO A 219 7.94 -9.92 -8.43
C PRO A 219 7.62 -8.43 -8.44
N GLU A 220 8.27 -7.65 -7.60
CA GLU A 220 8.12 -6.20 -7.47
C GLU A 220 8.42 -5.45 -8.77
N LEU A 221 9.29 -6.01 -9.61
CA LEU A 221 9.69 -5.41 -10.89
C LEU A 221 8.79 -5.81 -12.06
N ARG A 222 7.93 -6.84 -11.94
CA ARG A 222 7.16 -7.45 -13.02
C ARG A 222 5.95 -6.61 -13.44
N GLU A 223 6.18 -5.38 -13.94
CA GLU A 223 5.12 -4.42 -14.30
C GLU A 223 5.27 -3.88 -15.76
N ASP A 224 6.03 -4.57 -16.61
CA ASP A 224 6.35 -4.18 -18.01
C ASP A 224 6.93 -2.76 -18.11
N ARG A 225 7.94 -2.48 -17.23
CA ARG A 225 8.67 -1.22 -17.22
C ARG A 225 10.10 -1.33 -17.72
N GLY A 226 10.39 -2.38 -18.53
CA GLY A 226 11.71 -2.63 -19.05
C GLY A 226 12.53 -3.65 -18.25
N GLU A 227 11.94 -4.34 -17.28
CA GLU A 227 12.60 -5.33 -16.44
C GLU A 227 13.15 -6.52 -17.22
N ILE A 228 12.47 -6.97 -18.31
CA ILE A 228 12.95 -8.06 -19.15
C ILE A 228 14.23 -7.63 -19.91
N GLN A 229 14.23 -6.41 -20.44
CA GLN A 229 15.40 -5.86 -21.14
C GLN A 229 16.57 -5.62 -20.16
N ALA A 230 16.27 -5.15 -18.95
CA ALA A 230 17.25 -5.00 -17.88
C ALA A 230 17.85 -6.35 -17.47
N ALA A 231 17.01 -7.39 -17.36
CA ALA A 231 17.44 -8.75 -17.07
C ALA A 231 18.36 -9.31 -18.15
N LEU A 232 17.98 -9.17 -19.43
CA LEU A 232 18.82 -9.59 -20.58
C LEU A 232 20.17 -8.88 -20.63
N ALA A 233 20.23 -7.66 -20.11
CA ALA A 233 21.46 -6.83 -20.05
C ALA A 233 22.22 -6.96 -18.71
N GLU A 234 21.79 -7.87 -17.81
CA GLU A 234 22.34 -8.05 -16.45
C GLU A 234 22.36 -6.76 -15.61
N ARG A 235 21.30 -5.95 -15.76
CA ARG A 235 21.15 -4.63 -15.11
C ARG A 235 19.89 -4.51 -14.26
N LEU A 236 19.40 -5.64 -13.71
CA LEU A 236 18.33 -5.57 -12.73
C LEU A 236 18.82 -4.79 -11.50
N PRO A 237 18.00 -3.90 -10.92
CA PRO A 237 18.36 -3.23 -9.69
C PRO A 237 18.38 -4.22 -8.52
N GLU A 238 19.29 -4.01 -7.60
CA GLU A 238 19.23 -4.66 -6.29
C GLU A 238 18.11 -4.01 -5.49
N LEU A 239 17.17 -4.83 -5.02
CA LEU A 239 16.02 -4.35 -4.25
C LEU A 239 16.34 -4.31 -2.76
N ILE A 240 15.84 -3.26 -2.10
CA ILE A 240 15.93 -3.11 -0.65
C ILE A 240 15.27 -4.31 0.04
N GLN A 241 15.96 -4.90 1.00
CA GLN A 241 15.45 -5.94 1.88
C GLN A 241 15.06 -5.35 3.24
N THR A 242 14.22 -6.07 3.99
CA THR A 242 13.85 -5.65 5.35
C THR A 242 15.07 -5.51 6.28
N SER A 243 16.11 -6.34 6.06
CA SER A 243 17.38 -6.28 6.79
C SER A 243 18.18 -5.01 6.56
N ASP A 244 17.93 -4.29 5.47
CA ASP A 244 18.63 -3.05 5.13
C ASP A 244 18.06 -1.84 5.86
N LEU A 245 16.84 -2.00 6.43
CA LEU A 245 16.16 -0.94 7.19
C LEU A 245 16.73 -0.86 8.61
N ILE A 246 17.73 0.00 8.79
CA ILE A 246 18.44 0.18 10.06
C ILE A 246 18.01 1.45 10.82
N ALA A 247 17.16 2.27 10.23
CA ALA A 247 16.69 3.53 10.81
C ALA A 247 15.21 3.76 10.49
N ASP A 248 14.52 4.43 11.39
CA ASP A 248 13.18 5.00 11.15
C ASP A 248 13.25 6.50 11.47
N LEU A 249 12.97 7.34 10.46
CA LEU A 249 13.24 8.78 10.49
C LEU A 249 11.96 9.63 10.50
N HIS A 250 10.77 9.00 10.49
CA HIS A 250 9.51 9.73 10.51
C HIS A 250 8.44 8.98 11.32
N ASN A 251 8.31 9.37 12.58
CA ASN A 251 7.40 8.74 13.53
C ASN A 251 6.74 9.75 14.44
N HIS A 252 5.58 9.36 15.01
CA HIS A 252 4.82 10.15 15.97
C HIS A 252 4.63 9.37 17.26
N SER A 253 4.93 10.02 18.38
CA SER A 253 4.69 9.50 19.70
C SER A 253 3.36 10.01 20.29
N ASN A 254 3.04 9.61 21.50
CA ASN A 254 1.90 10.13 22.26
C ASN A 254 2.05 11.62 22.65
N TRP A 255 3.15 12.27 22.27
CA TRP A 255 3.29 13.72 22.38
C TRP A 255 2.43 14.48 21.37
N SER A 256 2.19 13.91 20.19
CA SER A 256 1.24 14.43 19.22
C SER A 256 0.07 13.46 19.00
N ASP A 257 -0.02 12.79 17.87
CA ASP A 257 -1.12 11.91 17.50
C ASP A 257 -0.75 10.42 17.42
N GLY A 258 0.48 10.06 17.79
CA GLY A 258 0.91 8.69 17.94
C GLY A 258 0.33 8.00 19.18
N ALA A 259 0.31 6.68 19.19
CA ALA A 259 -0.26 5.89 20.28
C ALA A 259 0.76 5.46 21.34
N GLY A 260 2.04 5.31 20.97
CA GLY A 260 3.11 4.80 21.83
C GLY A 260 3.88 5.89 22.54
N THR A 261 4.38 5.60 23.72
CA THR A 261 5.41 6.42 24.37
C THR A 261 6.73 6.34 23.61
N ILE A 262 7.61 7.30 23.80
CA ILE A 262 8.96 7.29 23.18
C ILE A 262 9.71 5.99 23.49
N GLU A 263 9.60 5.50 24.73
CA GLU A 263 10.27 4.26 25.16
C GLU A 263 9.68 3.02 24.47
N GLU A 264 8.34 2.91 24.38
CA GLU A 264 7.69 1.81 23.65
C GLU A 264 8.06 1.79 22.17
N MET A 265 8.15 2.96 21.55
CA MET A 265 8.57 3.10 20.15
C MET A 265 10.03 2.68 19.97
N ALA A 266 10.93 3.12 20.86
CA ALA A 266 12.34 2.74 20.83
C ALA A 266 12.54 1.23 20.99
N LEU A 267 11.84 0.59 21.94
CA LEU A 267 11.87 -0.87 22.14
C LEU A 267 11.31 -1.61 20.91
N GLY A 268 10.24 -1.07 20.31
CA GLY A 268 9.67 -1.58 19.07
C GLY A 268 10.65 -1.49 17.89
N ALA A 269 11.41 -0.43 17.78
CA ALA A 269 12.44 -0.22 16.76
C ALA A 269 13.64 -1.20 16.96
N ILE A 270 14.11 -1.35 18.21
CA ILE A 270 15.16 -2.32 18.56
C ILE A 270 14.74 -3.75 18.14
N THR A 271 13.49 -4.14 18.47
CA THR A 271 12.97 -5.47 18.14
C THR A 271 12.96 -5.72 16.62
N ARG A 272 12.84 -4.67 15.81
CA ARG A 272 12.89 -4.71 14.35
C ARG A 272 14.29 -4.59 13.77
N GLY A 273 15.32 -4.47 14.60
CA GLY A 273 16.72 -4.34 14.18
C GLY A 273 17.17 -2.93 13.84
N CYS A 274 16.35 -1.92 14.09
CA CYS A 274 16.76 -0.52 13.90
C CYS A 274 17.86 -0.13 14.88
N LYS A 275 18.77 0.69 14.40
CA LYS A 275 19.89 1.27 15.17
C LYS A 275 19.68 2.75 15.46
N LEU A 276 18.71 3.37 14.79
CA LEU A 276 18.37 4.78 14.92
C LEU A 276 16.86 4.97 14.82
N LEU A 277 16.32 5.83 15.67
CA LEU A 277 14.93 6.26 15.64
C LEU A 277 14.87 7.78 15.83
N ALA A 278 14.27 8.49 14.86
CA ALA A 278 13.95 9.90 15.02
C ALA A 278 12.51 10.05 15.51
N ILE A 279 12.30 10.75 16.61
CA ILE A 279 10.97 11.14 17.10
C ILE A 279 10.62 12.46 16.44
N THR A 280 9.64 12.44 15.53
CA THR A 280 9.28 13.58 14.66
C THR A 280 7.82 13.98 14.84
N ASP A 281 7.39 14.17 16.07
CA ASP A 281 6.04 14.62 16.38
C ASP A 281 5.68 15.92 15.64
N HIS A 282 4.38 16.13 15.37
CA HIS A 282 3.90 17.30 14.66
C HIS A 282 4.23 18.63 15.35
N SER A 283 4.55 19.64 14.55
CA SER A 283 4.67 21.03 14.99
C SER A 283 3.30 21.66 15.28
N GLY A 284 3.28 22.78 16.02
CA GLY A 284 2.07 23.38 16.57
C GLY A 284 1.03 23.91 15.58
N GLY A 285 1.37 24.07 14.29
CA GLY A 285 0.47 24.60 13.28
C GLY A 285 -0.68 23.68 12.88
N LEU A 286 -0.58 22.38 13.19
CA LEU A 286 -1.63 21.39 12.97
C LEU A 286 -2.38 21.08 14.26
N SER A 287 -3.38 21.89 14.58
CA SER A 287 -4.17 21.74 15.82
C SER A 287 -4.90 20.40 15.95
N VAL A 288 -5.20 19.73 14.84
CA VAL A 288 -5.93 18.44 14.80
C VAL A 288 -5.07 17.29 15.32
N THR A 289 -3.75 17.39 15.20
CA THR A 289 -2.78 16.34 15.60
C THR A 289 -2.20 16.56 16.99
N GLY A 290 -2.62 17.59 17.72
CA GLY A 290 -2.04 17.91 19.02
C GLY A 290 -0.58 18.37 18.95
N GLY A 291 -0.18 18.96 17.82
CA GLY A 291 1.20 19.37 17.54
C GLY A 291 1.85 20.18 18.66
N LEU A 292 3.17 20.10 18.77
CA LEU A 292 3.94 20.62 19.89
C LEU A 292 4.18 22.13 19.77
N SER A 293 3.96 22.87 20.85
CA SER A 293 4.55 24.19 21.02
C SER A 293 6.07 24.08 21.26
N VAL A 294 6.79 25.17 21.14
CA VAL A 294 8.24 25.19 21.41
C VAL A 294 8.56 24.71 22.83
N GLU A 295 7.74 25.11 23.80
CA GLU A 295 7.91 24.68 25.20
C GLU A 295 7.69 23.16 25.36
N ARG A 296 6.70 22.60 24.69
CA ARG A 296 6.46 21.15 24.70
C ARG A 296 7.57 20.40 23.97
N LEU A 297 8.11 20.95 22.90
CA LEU A 297 9.26 20.39 22.17
C LEU A 297 10.50 20.27 23.09
N HIS A 298 10.79 21.29 23.88
CA HIS A 298 11.87 21.24 24.87
C HIS A 298 11.61 20.21 25.99
N GLN A 299 10.35 20.07 26.45
CA GLN A 299 10.00 19.03 27.41
C GLN A 299 10.17 17.62 26.83
N GLN A 300 9.78 17.41 25.57
CA GLN A 300 9.97 16.15 24.88
C GLN A 300 11.47 15.79 24.75
N ARG A 301 12.33 16.78 24.50
CA ARG A 301 13.80 16.57 24.46
C ARG A 301 14.31 15.95 25.76
N ALA A 302 13.83 16.45 26.89
CA ALA A 302 14.22 15.91 28.19
C ALA A 302 13.78 14.43 28.36
N GLU A 303 12.59 14.06 27.87
CA GLU A 303 12.14 12.67 27.88
C GLU A 303 12.99 11.80 26.93
N ILE A 304 13.27 12.25 25.70
CA ILE A 304 14.12 11.53 24.76
C ILE A 304 15.49 11.25 25.39
N GLN A 305 16.12 12.25 26.02
CA GLN A 305 17.41 12.11 26.71
C GLN A 305 17.34 11.10 27.85
N ALA A 306 16.26 11.13 28.64
CA ALA A 306 16.05 10.17 29.73
C ALA A 306 15.87 8.74 29.22
N VAL A 307 15.13 8.54 28.11
CA VAL A 307 14.98 7.23 27.46
C VAL A 307 16.31 6.78 26.87
N GLN A 308 17.03 7.65 26.17
CA GLN A 308 18.36 7.35 25.61
C GLN A 308 19.32 6.88 26.71
N ALA A 309 19.35 7.55 27.86
CA ALA A 309 20.20 7.16 28.98
C ALA A 309 19.87 5.75 29.53
N ARG A 310 18.59 5.34 29.50
CA ARG A 310 18.20 3.99 29.92
C ARG A 310 18.53 2.91 28.90
N LEU A 311 18.38 3.21 27.61
CA LEU A 311 18.61 2.24 26.54
C LEU A 311 20.08 2.14 26.13
N GLY A 312 20.90 3.15 26.46
CA GLY A 312 22.34 3.17 26.14
C GLY A 312 22.59 3.05 24.63
N ASP A 313 23.52 2.21 24.25
CA ASP A 313 23.97 2.02 22.87
C ASP A 313 23.10 1.05 22.05
N GLN A 314 21.94 0.59 22.60
CA GLN A 314 21.08 -0.32 21.87
C GLN A 314 20.45 0.35 20.65
N ILE A 315 20.14 1.65 20.74
CA ILE A 315 19.57 2.47 19.69
C ILE A 315 19.95 3.93 19.90
N LEU A 316 20.17 4.69 18.84
CA LEU A 316 20.35 6.14 18.86
C LEU A 316 18.96 6.79 18.71
N LEU A 317 18.57 7.63 19.66
CA LEU A 317 17.34 8.43 19.59
C LEU A 317 17.71 9.85 19.16
N LEU A 318 17.04 10.33 18.10
CA LEU A 318 17.14 11.70 17.62
C LEU A 318 15.84 12.46 17.94
N GLN A 319 15.96 13.73 18.27
CA GLN A 319 14.80 14.62 18.31
C GLN A 319 14.62 15.31 16.98
N GLY A 320 13.48 15.09 16.35
CA GLY A 320 13.05 15.83 15.16
C GLY A 320 11.70 16.48 15.35
N ALA A 321 11.16 17.00 14.27
CA ALA A 321 9.78 17.43 14.16
C ALA A 321 9.26 17.27 12.73
N GLU A 322 8.00 16.87 12.58
CA GLU A 322 7.28 17.05 11.32
C GLU A 322 6.67 18.44 11.28
N VAL A 323 7.27 19.29 10.46
CA VAL A 323 6.97 20.74 10.39
C VAL A 323 6.05 21.01 9.21
N GLU A 324 4.95 21.71 9.46
CA GLU A 324 3.99 22.11 8.41
C GLU A 324 4.61 23.14 7.47
N ILE A 325 4.52 22.90 6.17
CA ILE A 325 4.76 23.89 5.13
C ILE A 325 3.48 24.69 4.91
N ARG A 326 3.39 25.90 5.44
CA ARG A 326 2.21 26.75 5.40
C ARG A 326 1.80 27.14 3.98
N ALA A 327 0.61 27.66 3.83
CA ALA A 327 0.05 28.05 2.54
C ALA A 327 0.87 29.12 1.78
N ASP A 328 1.64 29.90 2.49
CA ASP A 328 2.56 30.92 1.95
C ASP A 328 3.98 30.39 1.68
N GLY A 329 4.25 29.12 2.04
CA GLY A 329 5.54 28.47 1.87
C GLY A 329 6.50 28.63 3.06
N SER A 330 6.10 29.33 4.13
CA SER A 330 6.87 29.41 5.37
C SER A 330 6.74 28.11 6.18
N LEU A 331 7.74 27.81 7.00
CA LEU A 331 7.70 26.69 7.95
C LEU A 331 7.02 27.12 9.27
N ASP A 332 6.47 26.15 9.96
CA ASP A 332 5.67 26.36 11.17
C ASP A 332 6.52 26.75 12.38
N TYR A 333 7.74 26.23 12.50
CA TYR A 333 8.69 26.67 13.49
C TYR A 333 9.63 27.76 12.97
N PRO A 334 10.09 28.70 13.82
CA PRO A 334 11.13 29.64 13.44
C PRO A 334 12.50 28.97 13.32
N ASP A 335 13.38 29.53 12.49
CA ASP A 335 14.70 28.96 12.18
C ASP A 335 15.55 28.65 13.43
N VAL A 336 15.47 29.45 14.46
CA VAL A 336 16.20 29.22 15.72
C VAL A 336 15.78 27.92 16.41
N VAL A 337 14.52 27.50 16.26
CA VAL A 337 13.99 26.23 16.80
C VAL A 337 14.39 25.07 15.87
N LEU A 338 14.27 25.27 14.55
CA LEU A 338 14.67 24.26 13.57
C LEU A 338 16.15 23.91 13.70
N ALA A 339 17.01 24.88 13.95
CA ALA A 339 18.46 24.70 14.13
C ALA A 339 18.83 23.87 15.38
N GLU A 340 17.91 23.71 16.33
CA GLU A 340 18.13 22.88 17.54
C GLU A 340 17.77 21.42 17.33
N LEU A 341 17.02 21.08 16.26
CA LEU A 341 16.56 19.72 15.99
C LEU A 341 17.65 18.90 15.31
N ASP A 342 17.66 17.59 15.58
CA ASP A 342 18.53 16.64 14.92
C ASP A 342 18.02 16.28 13.52
N VAL A 343 16.68 16.30 13.32
CA VAL A 343 16.02 15.99 12.04
C VAL A 343 14.78 16.86 11.87
N VAL A 344 14.68 17.55 10.75
CA VAL A 344 13.49 18.32 10.34
C VAL A 344 12.84 17.68 9.12
N VAL A 345 11.63 17.18 9.31
CA VAL A 345 10.77 16.66 8.23
C VAL A 345 9.77 17.75 7.86
N ALA A 346 9.85 18.30 6.66
CA ALA A 346 8.88 19.30 6.19
C ALA A 346 7.78 18.64 5.36
N SER A 347 6.52 18.89 5.71
CA SER A 347 5.37 18.22 5.11
C SER A 347 4.26 19.17 4.71
N LEU A 348 3.53 18.79 3.65
CA LEU A 348 2.32 19.47 3.18
C LEU A 348 1.08 18.78 3.73
N HIS A 349 0.36 19.39 4.69
CA HIS A 349 -0.91 18.86 5.18
C HIS A 349 -2.10 19.73 4.80
N THR A 350 -1.87 21.02 4.64
CA THR A 350 -2.92 22.03 4.38
C THR A 350 -2.79 22.60 2.97
N SER A 351 -3.88 23.20 2.48
CA SER A 351 -3.92 23.93 1.21
C SER A 351 -3.44 23.13 -0.01
N LEU A 352 -3.64 21.79 0.00
CA LEU A 352 -3.23 20.86 -1.07
C LEU A 352 -3.93 21.09 -2.41
N ARG A 353 -5.01 21.91 -2.44
CA ARG A 353 -5.77 22.27 -3.64
C ARG A 353 -5.42 23.64 -4.23
N GLN A 354 -4.35 24.25 -3.76
CA GLN A 354 -3.80 25.44 -4.43
C GLN A 354 -3.38 25.10 -5.87
N PRO A 355 -3.25 26.08 -6.77
CA PRO A 355 -2.70 25.86 -8.10
C PRO A 355 -1.34 25.16 -8.04
N ARG A 356 -1.06 24.29 -9.02
CA ARG A 356 0.16 23.49 -9.15
C ARG A 356 1.43 24.28 -8.87
N GLU A 357 1.56 25.43 -9.53
CA GLU A 357 2.72 26.32 -9.37
C GLU A 357 2.93 26.79 -7.93
N GLN A 358 1.83 27.07 -7.20
CA GLN A 358 1.91 27.51 -5.81
C GLN A 358 2.33 26.38 -4.88
N VAL A 359 1.74 25.19 -5.04
CA VAL A 359 2.11 24.03 -4.20
C VAL A 359 3.54 23.60 -4.48
N SER A 360 3.95 23.57 -5.76
CA SER A 360 5.34 23.26 -6.15
C SER A 360 6.32 24.30 -5.58
N SER A 361 5.99 25.60 -5.65
CA SER A 361 6.82 26.63 -5.05
C SER A 361 6.97 26.50 -3.52
N ARG A 362 5.88 26.18 -2.81
CA ARG A 362 5.93 25.90 -1.36
C ARG A 362 6.90 24.75 -1.03
N LEU A 363 6.81 23.68 -1.79
CA LEU A 363 7.66 22.50 -1.61
C LEU A 363 9.12 22.83 -1.93
N LEU A 364 9.38 23.55 -3.02
CA LEU A 364 10.73 23.98 -3.38
C LEU A 364 11.34 24.92 -2.33
N ASN A 365 10.55 25.82 -1.72
CA ASN A 365 11.03 26.65 -0.63
C ASN A 365 11.48 25.81 0.57
N ALA A 366 10.74 24.76 0.92
CA ALA A 366 11.14 23.85 1.99
C ALA A 366 12.40 23.04 1.60
N ILE A 367 12.50 22.55 0.36
CA ILE A 367 13.69 21.81 -0.14
C ILE A 367 14.97 22.65 -0.05
N HIS A 368 14.86 23.96 -0.31
CA HIS A 368 16.02 24.86 -0.23
C HIS A 368 16.26 25.45 1.15
N HIS A 369 15.44 25.11 2.13
CA HIS A 369 15.59 25.63 3.49
C HIS A 369 16.78 25.00 4.20
N PRO A 370 17.71 25.76 4.81
CA PRO A 370 18.96 25.24 5.35
C PRO A 370 18.81 24.26 6.52
N HIS A 371 17.65 24.23 7.16
CA HIS A 371 17.37 23.37 8.33
C HIS A 371 16.39 22.23 7.99
N VAL A 372 16.01 22.03 6.74
CA VAL A 372 15.14 20.91 6.33
C VAL A 372 16.01 19.77 5.81
N ASP A 373 15.86 18.60 6.41
CA ASP A 373 16.61 17.40 6.05
C ASP A 373 15.77 16.47 5.16
N ILE A 374 14.47 16.38 5.40
CA ILE A 374 13.58 15.43 4.76
C ILE A 374 12.29 16.13 4.31
N ILE A 375 11.81 15.77 3.13
CA ILE A 375 10.46 16.10 2.69
C ILE A 375 9.55 14.89 2.95
N GLY A 376 8.60 15.03 3.86
CA GLY A 376 7.62 14.01 4.20
C GLY A 376 6.47 13.98 3.18
N HIS A 377 6.02 12.78 2.77
CA HIS A 377 4.85 12.51 1.90
C HIS A 377 4.45 13.69 0.97
N PRO A 378 5.30 14.08 0.01
CA PRO A 378 5.28 15.38 -0.67
C PRO A 378 3.94 15.70 -1.37
N SER A 379 3.24 14.69 -1.87
CA SER A 379 1.93 14.90 -2.51
C SER A 379 0.77 14.99 -1.52
N GLY A 380 0.94 14.59 -0.27
CA GLY A 380 -0.15 14.45 0.69
C GLY A 380 -1.25 13.50 0.25
N ARG A 381 -0.98 12.57 -0.69
CA ARG A 381 -1.96 11.59 -1.16
C ARG A 381 -2.30 10.59 -0.06
N LEU A 382 -3.59 10.32 0.12
CA LEU A 382 -4.07 9.28 1.02
C LEU A 382 -4.78 8.19 0.19
N LEU A 383 -4.13 7.04 0.06
CA LEU A 383 -4.61 5.94 -0.78
C LEU A 383 -6.05 5.54 -0.42
N GLY A 384 -6.93 5.54 -1.41
CA GLY A 384 -8.33 5.22 -1.21
C GLY A 384 -9.19 6.38 -0.69
N TYR A 385 -8.62 7.51 -0.24
CA TYR A 385 -9.37 8.61 0.38
C TYR A 385 -9.17 9.97 -0.31
N ARG A 386 -7.95 10.33 -0.62
CA ARG A 386 -7.63 11.66 -1.16
C ARG A 386 -6.56 11.56 -2.24
N GLU A 387 -6.82 12.18 -3.38
CA GLU A 387 -5.78 12.40 -4.39
C GLU A 387 -4.70 13.34 -3.83
N GLY A 388 -3.48 13.19 -4.32
CA GLY A 388 -2.38 14.07 -3.96
C GLY A 388 -2.55 15.49 -4.49
N ALA A 389 -1.76 16.40 -3.96
CA ALA A 389 -1.58 17.71 -4.57
C ALA A 389 -1.02 17.54 -5.99
N ASP A 390 -1.40 18.46 -6.87
CA ASP A 390 -0.83 18.55 -8.21
C ASP A 390 0.53 19.24 -8.09
N LEU A 391 1.60 18.51 -8.38
CA LEU A 391 3.00 18.94 -8.25
C LEU A 391 3.73 18.82 -9.59
N ASP A 392 4.76 19.62 -9.78
CA ASP A 392 5.73 19.46 -10.86
C ASP A 392 6.74 18.37 -10.58
#